data_3703cb6fb67cbe21cb22e4546334a998
#
_entry.id   3703cb6fb67cbe21cb22e4546334a998
#
_cell.length_a   1.000
_cell.length_b   1.000
_cell.length_c   1.000
_cell.angle_alpha   90.00
_cell.angle_beta   90.00
_cell.angle_gamma   90.00
#
_symmetry.space_group_name_H-M   'P 1'
#
loop_
_entity.id
_entity.type
_entity.pdbx_description
1 polymer ?
#
loop_
_entity_poly.entity_id
_entity_poly.type
_entity_poly.pdbx_seq_one_letter_code
_entity_poly.pdbx_strand_id
1 'polypeptide(L)'
;EVSPRPHDTGLVTLISQELSEFALHARAILGLPIPDIHVLGPSASCAVLAHGRGVPEFGNVDAALREPDTALRLFGKPWVDGHRRVAVTLARAETIDEARAKARRAAAALTGTLRPGHAT
;
A
#
# COMPACT_ATOMS: atom_id res chain seq x y z
N GLU A 1 -9.80 -11.81 -13.54
CA GLU A 1 -8.37 -11.95 -13.85
C GLU A 1 -7.72 -12.93 -12.89
N VAL A 2 -6.85 -13.77 -13.40
CA VAL A 2 -5.99 -14.64 -12.61
C VAL A 2 -4.54 -14.23 -12.84
N SER A 3 -3.83 -13.94 -11.77
CA SER A 3 -2.42 -13.55 -11.83
C SER A 3 -1.55 -14.65 -11.23
N PRO A 4 -0.48 -15.07 -11.91
CA PRO A 4 0.37 -16.18 -11.45
C PRO A 4 1.36 -15.75 -10.34
N ARG A 5 1.30 -14.52 -9.89
CA ARG A 5 2.20 -13.97 -8.87
C ARG A 5 1.48 -12.92 -8.02
N PRO A 6 1.93 -12.68 -6.78
CA PRO A 6 1.46 -11.53 -6.01
C PRO A 6 1.82 -10.21 -6.72
N HIS A 7 0.91 -9.26 -6.68
CA HIS A 7 1.14 -7.91 -7.19
C HIS A 7 0.30 -6.88 -6.42
N ASP A 8 0.14 -5.68 -6.96
CA ASP A 8 -0.45 -4.54 -6.25
C ASP A 8 -1.91 -4.75 -5.81
N THR A 9 -2.66 -5.62 -6.46
CA THR A 9 -4.03 -5.97 -6.01
C THR A 9 -4.02 -6.72 -4.67
N GLY A 10 -2.92 -7.36 -4.32
CA GLY A 10 -2.74 -8.05 -3.05
C GLY A 10 -2.28 -7.15 -1.89
N LEU A 11 -1.98 -5.88 -2.15
CA LEU A 11 -1.49 -4.96 -1.12
C LEU A 11 -2.48 -4.77 0.03
N VAL A 12 -3.77 -4.85 -0.22
CA VAL A 12 -4.80 -4.75 0.81
C VAL A 12 -4.65 -5.84 1.88
N THR A 13 -4.06 -6.99 1.54
CA THR A 13 -3.85 -8.08 2.49
C THR A 13 -2.82 -7.76 3.56
N LEU A 14 -2.03 -6.70 3.39
CA LEU A 14 -1.12 -6.22 4.43
C LEU A 14 -1.87 -5.72 5.67
N ILE A 15 -3.14 -5.38 5.56
CA ILE A 15 -3.96 -4.89 6.67
C ILE A 15 -5.23 -5.71 6.90
N SER A 16 -5.71 -6.42 5.89
CA SER A 16 -6.98 -7.17 5.98
C SER A 16 -6.86 -8.49 6.72
N GLN A 17 -5.68 -9.03 6.86
CA GLN A 17 -5.44 -10.36 7.45
C GLN A 17 -4.08 -10.45 8.10
N GLU A 18 -3.89 -11.44 8.99
CA GLU A 18 -2.64 -11.62 9.71
C GLU A 18 -1.46 -11.95 8.79
N LEU A 19 -1.67 -12.92 7.89
CA LEU A 19 -0.68 -13.27 6.88
C LEU A 19 -1.07 -12.61 5.57
N SER A 20 -0.23 -11.70 5.10
CA SER A 20 -0.43 -11.07 3.79
C SER A 20 -0.32 -12.09 2.65
N GLU A 21 -0.86 -11.76 1.49
CA GLU A 21 -0.67 -12.57 0.28
C GLU A 21 0.82 -12.84 0.01
N PHE A 22 1.68 -11.86 0.29
CA PHE A 22 3.13 -11.98 0.11
C PHE A 22 3.74 -12.98 1.09
N ALA A 23 3.31 -12.96 2.34
CA ALA A 23 3.73 -13.93 3.35
C ALA A 23 3.26 -15.34 3.01
N LEU A 24 2.02 -15.48 2.54
CA LEU A 24 1.46 -16.75 2.10
C LEU A 24 2.23 -17.31 0.90
N HIS A 25 2.57 -16.45 -0.05
CA HIS A 25 3.36 -16.82 -1.21
C HIS A 25 4.76 -17.33 -0.81
N ALA A 26 5.42 -16.63 0.11
CA ALA A 26 6.72 -17.06 0.62
C ALA A 26 6.63 -18.43 1.30
N ARG A 27 5.60 -18.66 2.12
CA ARG A 27 5.37 -19.98 2.74
C ARG A 27 5.14 -21.07 1.68
N ALA A 28 4.34 -20.77 0.66
CA ALA A 28 4.06 -21.71 -0.42
C ALA A 28 5.34 -22.12 -1.17
N ILE A 29 6.18 -21.14 -1.51
CA ILE A 29 7.46 -21.40 -2.20
C ILE A 29 8.39 -22.27 -1.33
N LEU A 30 8.43 -22.00 -0.03
CA LEU A 30 9.31 -22.69 0.91
C LEU A 30 8.73 -24.02 1.43
N GLY A 31 7.51 -24.37 1.03
CA GLY A 31 6.85 -25.57 1.52
C GLY A 31 6.46 -25.48 3.00
N LEU A 32 6.31 -24.27 3.54
CA LEU A 32 5.94 -24.06 4.93
C LEU A 32 4.42 -24.19 5.12
N PRO A 33 3.96 -24.66 6.29
CA PRO A 33 2.54 -24.84 6.53
C PRO A 33 1.78 -23.50 6.61
N ILE A 34 0.53 -23.54 6.16
CA ILE A 34 -0.42 -22.44 6.31
C ILE A 34 -1.63 -23.04 7.04
N PRO A 35 -1.58 -23.11 8.39
CA PRO A 35 -2.63 -23.80 9.15
C PRO A 35 -3.94 -23.03 9.15
N ASP A 36 -3.90 -21.69 9.06
CA ASP A 36 -5.09 -20.87 9.06
C ASP A 36 -4.80 -19.49 8.45
N ILE A 37 -5.86 -18.82 7.98
CA ILE A 37 -5.80 -17.45 7.49
C ILE A 37 -6.86 -16.64 8.25
N HIS A 38 -6.39 -15.81 9.20
CA HIS A 38 -7.28 -14.96 9.99
C HIS A 38 -7.52 -13.63 9.28
N VAL A 39 -8.78 -13.39 8.93
CA VAL A 39 -9.24 -12.11 8.37
C VAL A 39 -9.58 -11.16 9.50
N LEU A 40 -9.01 -9.96 9.47
CA LEU A 40 -9.13 -8.97 10.55
C LEU A 40 -10.33 -8.05 10.38
N GLY A 41 -10.84 -7.87 9.18
CA GLY A 41 -12.03 -7.07 8.93
C GLY A 41 -12.05 -6.42 7.54
N PRO A 42 -13.13 -5.68 7.25
CA PRO A 42 -13.27 -4.95 6.01
C PRO A 42 -12.12 -3.97 5.81
N SER A 43 -11.48 -4.01 4.67
CA SER A 43 -10.25 -3.26 4.43
C SER A 43 -10.20 -2.71 3.01
N ALA A 44 -9.43 -1.65 2.84
CA ALA A 44 -9.22 -1.02 1.56
C ALA A 44 -7.79 -0.53 1.39
N SER A 45 -7.35 -0.44 0.17
CA SER A 45 -6.08 0.19 -0.20
C SER A 45 -6.34 1.34 -1.16
N CYS A 46 -5.51 2.38 -1.07
CA CYS A 46 -5.54 3.51 -1.98
C CYS A 46 -4.13 3.76 -2.52
N ALA A 47 -3.96 3.64 -3.82
CA ALA A 47 -2.70 3.90 -4.46
C ALA A 47 -2.39 5.40 -4.44
N VAL A 48 -1.15 5.74 -4.16
CA VAL A 48 -0.63 7.12 -4.24
C VAL A 48 0.18 7.23 -5.52
N LEU A 49 -0.22 8.14 -6.38
CA LEU A 49 0.35 8.33 -7.71
C LEU A 49 1.22 9.58 -7.74
N ALA A 50 2.34 9.50 -8.43
CA ALA A 50 3.14 10.66 -8.81
C ALA A 50 3.11 10.84 -10.33
N HIS A 51 3.11 12.08 -10.77
CA HIS A 51 3.13 12.43 -12.18
C HIS A 51 4.19 13.51 -12.44
N GLY A 52 5.11 13.21 -13.34
CA GLY A 52 6.20 14.10 -13.69
C GLY A 52 7.54 13.38 -13.73
N ARG A 53 8.61 14.11 -13.44
CA ARG A 53 9.98 13.57 -13.43
C ARG A 53 10.71 14.00 -12.18
N GLY A 54 11.34 13.05 -11.50
CA GLY A 54 12.14 13.36 -10.32
C GLY A 54 12.22 12.21 -9.34
N VAL A 55 12.88 12.49 -8.22
CA VAL A 55 12.97 11.59 -7.08
C VAL A 55 11.75 11.82 -6.19
N PRO A 56 10.95 10.79 -5.89
CA PRO A 56 9.80 10.99 -5.02
C PRO A 56 10.24 11.28 -3.59
N GLU A 57 9.65 12.31 -3.02
CA GLU A 57 9.80 12.70 -1.62
C GLU A 57 8.41 12.79 -0.98
N PHE A 58 8.31 12.43 0.29
CA PHE A 58 7.04 12.38 1.00
C PHE A 58 7.10 13.22 2.28
N GLY A 59 5.99 13.86 2.59
CA GLY A 59 5.76 14.58 3.82
C GLY A 59 4.40 14.26 4.41
N ASN A 60 4.15 14.74 5.62
CA ASN A 60 2.91 14.52 6.37
C ASN A 60 2.58 13.03 6.62
N VAL A 61 3.61 12.20 6.77
CA VAL A 61 3.43 10.78 7.08
C VAL A 61 2.65 10.59 8.39
N ASP A 62 2.91 11.43 9.38
CA ASP A 62 2.17 11.45 10.64
C ASP A 62 0.68 11.70 10.44
N ALA A 63 0.32 12.65 9.60
CA ALA A 63 -1.07 12.94 9.29
C ALA A 63 -1.74 11.77 8.55
N ALA A 64 -1.03 11.12 7.64
CA ALA A 64 -1.53 9.95 6.92
C ALA A 64 -1.81 8.76 7.84
N LEU A 65 -1.10 8.65 8.95
CA LEU A 65 -1.22 7.52 9.89
C LEU A 65 -1.99 7.89 11.16
N ARG A 66 -2.66 9.04 11.21
CA ARG A 66 -3.31 9.53 12.42
C ARG A 66 -4.56 8.76 12.82
N GLU A 67 -5.34 8.27 11.85
CA GLU A 67 -6.49 7.46 12.15
C GLU A 67 -6.08 6.04 12.55
N PRO A 68 -6.79 5.40 13.50
CA PRO A 68 -6.50 4.03 13.88
C PRO A 68 -6.73 3.07 12.72
N ASP A 69 -6.05 1.92 12.76
CA ASP A 69 -6.14 0.86 11.74
C ASP A 69 -5.82 1.36 10.32
N THR A 70 -4.81 2.21 10.23
CA THR A 70 -4.22 2.66 8.96
C THR A 70 -2.77 2.25 8.86
N ALA A 71 -2.30 2.06 7.65
CA ALA A 71 -0.91 1.73 7.36
C ALA A 71 -0.48 2.37 6.04
N LEU A 72 0.81 2.43 5.84
CA LEU A 72 1.42 3.07 4.68
C LEU A 72 2.59 2.23 4.20
N ARG A 73 2.75 2.12 2.89
CA ARG A 73 3.97 1.59 2.26
C ARG A 73 4.47 2.59 1.24
N LEU A 74 5.71 3.01 1.39
CA LEU A 74 6.43 3.80 0.40
C LEU A 74 7.25 2.84 -0.46
N PHE A 75 7.11 2.91 -1.77
CA PHE A 75 7.70 1.89 -2.64
C PHE A 75 9.20 2.06 -2.90
N GLY A 76 9.79 3.17 -2.44
CA GLY A 76 11.23 3.39 -2.55
C GLY A 76 11.74 3.53 -3.98
N LYS A 77 10.92 4.02 -4.91
CA LYS A 77 11.36 4.23 -6.28
C LYS A 77 12.43 5.31 -6.34
N PRO A 78 13.60 5.01 -6.92
CA PRO A 78 14.68 6.00 -6.99
C PRO A 78 14.40 7.15 -7.95
N TRP A 79 13.52 6.92 -8.93
CA TRP A 79 13.21 7.88 -9.98
C TRP A 79 11.81 7.64 -10.54
N VAL A 80 11.11 8.71 -10.81
CA VAL A 80 9.81 8.69 -11.51
C VAL A 80 9.97 9.44 -12.83
N ASP A 81 9.44 8.86 -13.89
CA ASP A 81 9.27 9.49 -15.18
C ASP A 81 7.88 9.12 -15.71
N GLY A 82 7.02 10.12 -15.83
CA GLY A 82 5.64 9.94 -16.24
C GLY A 82 4.68 9.73 -15.08
N HIS A 83 3.81 8.74 -15.19
CA HIS A 83 2.75 8.44 -14.23
C HIS A 83 3.07 7.13 -13.51
N ARG A 84 3.33 7.19 -12.21
CA ARG A 84 3.78 6.03 -11.43
C ARG A 84 3.07 5.93 -10.07
N ARG A 85 2.80 4.71 -9.63
CA ARG A 85 2.44 4.44 -8.25
C ARG A 85 3.70 4.49 -7.40
N VAL A 86 3.68 5.31 -6.35
CA VAL A 86 4.85 5.55 -5.48
C VAL A 86 4.62 5.13 -4.04
N ALA A 87 3.37 4.93 -3.66
CA ALA A 87 3.00 4.49 -2.32
C ALA A 87 1.60 3.87 -2.34
N VAL A 88 1.23 3.28 -1.23
CA VAL A 88 -0.13 2.81 -0.96
C VAL A 88 -0.49 3.13 0.48
N THR A 89 -1.70 3.61 0.69
CA THR A 89 -2.30 3.70 2.01
C THR A 89 -3.29 2.56 2.20
N LEU A 90 -3.38 2.07 3.42
CA LEU A 90 -4.18 0.93 3.79
C LEU A 90 -5.05 1.31 4.98
N ALA A 91 -6.28 0.83 5.00
CA ALA A 91 -7.17 1.06 6.12
C ALA A 91 -8.07 -0.14 6.36
N ARG A 92 -8.42 -0.34 7.63
CA ARG A 92 -9.41 -1.30 8.08
C ARG A 92 -10.47 -0.55 8.89
N ALA A 93 -11.73 -0.95 8.75
CA ALA A 93 -12.84 -0.37 9.46
C ALA A 93 -13.96 -1.41 9.65
N GLU A 94 -15.09 -1.01 10.19
CA GLU A 94 -16.24 -1.90 10.39
C GLU A 94 -16.97 -2.19 9.08
N THR A 95 -16.90 -1.27 8.12
CA THR A 95 -17.50 -1.43 6.79
C THR A 95 -16.50 -1.14 5.68
N ILE A 96 -16.78 -1.66 4.50
CA ILE A 96 -15.96 -1.40 3.31
C ILE A 96 -15.96 0.09 2.96
N ASP A 97 -17.11 0.74 3.05
CA ASP A 97 -17.21 2.18 2.71
C ASP A 97 -16.37 3.04 3.65
N GLU A 98 -16.38 2.73 4.95
CA GLU A 98 -15.52 3.41 5.92
C GLU A 98 -14.04 3.14 5.68
N ALA A 99 -13.67 1.88 5.39
CA ALA A 99 -12.29 1.53 5.07
C ALA A 99 -11.79 2.28 3.84
N ARG A 100 -12.61 2.36 2.80
CA ARG A 100 -12.28 3.10 1.57
C ARG A 100 -12.13 4.60 1.85
N ALA A 101 -13.02 5.19 2.63
CA ALA A 101 -12.95 6.59 3.01
C ALA A 101 -11.68 6.89 3.82
N LYS A 102 -11.33 6.03 4.78
CA LYS A 102 -10.11 6.16 5.58
C LYS A 102 -8.85 6.06 4.72
N ALA A 103 -8.78 5.08 3.83
CA ALA A 103 -7.64 4.92 2.94
C ALA A 103 -7.44 6.14 2.04
N ARG A 104 -8.54 6.69 1.51
CA ARG A 104 -8.51 7.92 0.71
C ARG A 104 -8.07 9.15 1.50
N ARG A 105 -8.55 9.30 2.75
CA ARG A 105 -8.10 10.40 3.63
C ARG A 105 -6.62 10.30 3.94
N ALA A 106 -6.13 9.11 4.22
CA ALA A 106 -4.71 8.89 4.45
C ALA A 106 -3.88 9.23 3.20
N ALA A 107 -4.31 8.81 2.03
CA ALA A 107 -3.64 9.16 0.78
C ALA A 107 -3.66 10.67 0.50
N ALA A 108 -4.77 11.33 0.78
CA ALA A 108 -4.91 12.78 0.60
C ALA A 108 -4.06 13.58 1.59
N ALA A 109 -3.86 13.07 2.80
CA ALA A 109 -3.03 13.72 3.82
C ALA A 109 -1.52 13.62 3.50
N LEU A 110 -1.11 12.54 2.83
CA LEU A 110 0.28 12.35 2.43
C LEU A 110 0.65 13.36 1.33
N THR A 111 1.68 14.17 1.56
CA THR A 111 2.21 15.06 0.52
C THR A 111 3.32 14.36 -0.24
N GLY A 112 3.21 14.34 -1.57
CA GLY A 112 4.22 13.80 -2.44
C GLY A 112 4.74 14.87 -3.39
N THR A 113 6.04 14.98 -3.51
CA THR A 113 6.71 15.87 -4.44
C THR A 113 7.77 15.09 -5.23
N LEU A 114 8.11 15.60 -6.39
CA LEU A 114 9.22 15.08 -7.20
C LEU A 114 10.36 16.09 -7.17
N ARG A 115 11.43 15.75 -6.46
CA ARG A 115 12.63 16.58 -6.42
C ARG A 115 13.42 16.40 -7.72
N PRO A 116 13.79 17.52 -8.40
CA PRO A 116 14.68 17.42 -9.55
C PRO A 116 15.99 16.73 -9.17
N GLY A 117 16.47 15.85 -10.03
CA GLY A 117 17.72 15.14 -9.83
C GLY A 117 18.23 14.63 -11.17
N HIS A 118 19.40 14.03 -11.17
CA HIS A 118 19.92 13.36 -12.34
C HIS A 118 19.50 11.90 -12.31
N ALA A 119 18.86 11.42 -13.39
CA ALA A 119 18.67 10.00 -13.60
C ALA A 119 20.06 9.35 -13.82
N THR A 120 20.44 8.46 -12.93
CA THR A 120 21.68 7.69 -13.05
C THR A 120 21.41 6.33 -13.66
#